data_3cf4a7349d5468102a6204e7c17487fe
#
_entry.id   3cf4a7349d5468102a6204e7c17487fe
#
_cell.length_a   1.000
_cell.length_b   1.000
_cell.length_c   1.000
_cell.angle_alpha   90.00
_cell.angle_beta   90.00
_cell.angle_gamma   90.00
#
_symmetry.space_group_name_H-M   'P 1'
#
loop_
_entity.id
_entity.type
_entity.pdbx_description
1 polymer ?
#
loop_
_entity_poly.entity_id
_entity_poly.type
_entity_poly.pdbx_seq_one_letter_code
_entity_poly.pdbx_strand_id
1 'polypeptide(L)'
;MRILFVCTGNTCRSAMAEAIARKVIVERGLTDVDVASAGTSAWDGAPASDGALLVGMERNVDISSHRAQMLAPDAVRNADLILAMAQHHLDRIEALGGVGRAFLLTDFASHGAAARGINDPIGGELDVYRDTADELDLEVRRVFDRIAAERSSGAT
;
A
#
# COMPACT_ATOMS: atom_id res chain seq x y z
N MET A 1 -14.66 2.58 3.90
CA MET A 1 -13.85 1.70 3.02
C MET A 1 -12.47 1.52 3.64
N ARG A 2 -12.03 0.29 3.78
CA ARG A 2 -10.71 -0.03 4.33
C ARG A 2 -9.81 -0.62 3.25
N ILE A 3 -8.66 0.00 3.02
CA ILE A 3 -7.65 -0.43 2.05
C ILE A 3 -6.44 -0.98 2.80
N LEU A 4 -6.00 -2.17 2.43
CA LEU A 4 -4.82 -2.82 3.02
C LEU A 4 -3.71 -2.94 1.99
N PHE A 5 -2.53 -2.40 2.30
CA PHE A 5 -1.34 -2.54 1.46
C PHE A 5 -0.46 -3.67 2.00
N VAL A 6 0.01 -4.56 1.13
CA VAL A 6 0.76 -5.74 1.54
C VAL A 6 2.10 -5.87 0.80
N CYS A 7 3.17 -6.03 1.54
CA CYS A 7 4.48 -6.39 1.01
C CYS A 7 5.10 -7.52 1.84
N THR A 8 6.40 -7.70 1.83
CA THR A 8 7.07 -8.79 2.56
C THR A 8 7.24 -8.44 4.03
N GLY A 9 8.06 -7.45 4.35
CA GLY A 9 8.43 -7.11 5.74
C GLY A 9 7.58 -6.06 6.39
N ASN A 10 6.74 -5.37 5.63
CA ASN A 10 5.92 -4.25 6.12
C ASN A 10 6.75 -3.11 6.73
N THR A 11 7.96 -2.92 6.26
CA THR A 11 8.86 -1.85 6.73
C THR A 11 9.27 -0.87 5.63
N CYS A 12 9.04 -1.21 4.37
CA CYS A 12 9.41 -0.37 3.22
C CYS A 12 8.20 -0.05 2.35
N ARG A 13 7.91 -0.90 1.34
CA ARG A 13 6.90 -0.63 0.32
C ARG A 13 5.51 -0.37 0.89
N SER A 14 4.97 -1.28 1.66
CA SER A 14 3.62 -1.14 2.20
C SER A 14 3.55 -0.06 3.30
N ALA A 15 4.62 0.13 4.05
CA ALA A 15 4.70 1.20 5.05
C ALA A 15 4.65 2.58 4.38
N MET A 16 5.42 2.76 3.30
CA MET A 16 5.41 4.00 2.52
C MET A 16 4.07 4.21 1.82
N ALA A 17 3.51 3.16 1.23
CA ALA A 17 2.21 3.25 0.55
C ALA A 17 1.10 3.68 1.52
N GLU A 18 1.05 3.09 2.70
CA GLU A 18 0.08 3.46 3.73
C GLU A 18 0.20 4.94 4.12
N ALA A 19 1.41 5.42 4.36
CA ALA A 19 1.65 6.80 4.75
C ALA A 19 1.30 7.78 3.63
N ILE A 20 1.66 7.45 2.39
CA ILE A 20 1.28 8.25 1.21
C ILE A 20 -0.24 8.28 1.07
N ALA A 21 -0.90 7.14 1.22
CA ALA A 21 -2.36 7.06 1.15
C ALA A 21 -3.03 7.94 2.20
N ARG A 22 -2.51 7.97 3.43
CA ARG A 22 -3.04 8.85 4.49
C ARG A 22 -2.92 10.31 4.10
N LYS A 23 -1.81 10.69 3.48
CA LYS A 23 -1.62 12.06 2.99
C LYS A 23 -2.65 12.41 1.91
N VAL A 24 -2.88 11.51 0.96
CA VAL A 24 -3.87 11.70 -0.11
C VAL A 24 -5.28 11.83 0.48
N ILE A 25 -5.61 11.00 1.47
CA ILE A 25 -6.91 11.06 2.17
C ILE A 25 -7.12 12.44 2.77
N VAL A 26 -6.12 13.00 3.45
CA VAL A 26 -6.19 14.33 4.05
C VAL A 26 -6.32 15.40 2.97
N GLU A 27 -5.49 15.34 1.93
CA GLU A 27 -5.50 16.30 0.83
C GLU A 27 -6.85 16.37 0.12
N ARG A 28 -7.51 15.22 -0.03
CA ARG A 28 -8.77 15.10 -0.77
C ARG A 28 -10.01 15.12 0.13
N GLY A 29 -9.84 15.20 1.46
CA GLY A 29 -10.94 15.25 2.40
C GLY A 29 -11.79 13.97 2.43
N LEU A 30 -11.17 12.81 2.29
CA LEU A 30 -11.86 11.52 2.24
C LEU A 30 -12.07 11.00 3.67
N THR A 31 -13.21 11.29 4.27
CA THR A 31 -13.50 10.94 5.66
C THR A 31 -13.96 9.51 5.87
N ASP A 32 -14.31 8.81 4.80
CA ASP A 32 -14.86 7.45 4.85
C ASP A 32 -13.86 6.37 4.38
N VAL A 33 -12.61 6.76 4.18
CA VAL A 33 -11.55 5.83 3.77
C VAL A 33 -10.53 5.68 4.89
N ASP A 34 -10.23 4.43 5.24
CA ASP A 34 -9.22 4.06 6.21
C ASP A 34 -8.18 3.17 5.55
N VAL A 35 -6.92 3.30 5.92
CA VAL A 35 -5.83 2.53 5.33
C VAL A 35 -5.00 1.83 6.41
N ALA A 36 -4.47 0.68 6.05
CA ALA A 36 -3.58 -0.11 6.89
C ALA A 36 -2.55 -0.81 6.00
N SER A 37 -1.56 -1.44 6.61
CA SER A 37 -0.57 -2.24 5.90
C SER A 37 -0.17 -3.46 6.70
N ALA A 38 0.35 -4.48 6.01
CA ALA A 38 0.82 -5.72 6.62
C ALA A 38 1.91 -6.35 5.75
N GLY A 39 2.58 -7.35 6.26
CA GLY A 39 3.61 -8.09 5.53
C GLY A 39 3.41 -9.59 5.61
N THR A 40 3.72 -10.28 4.51
CA THR A 40 3.61 -11.74 4.45
C THR A 40 4.66 -12.45 5.30
N SER A 41 5.74 -11.76 5.64
CA SER A 41 6.82 -12.23 6.52
C SER A 41 7.28 -11.11 7.45
N ALA A 42 6.33 -10.34 7.97
CA ALA A 42 6.64 -9.21 8.84
C ALA A 42 7.00 -9.68 10.25
N TRP A 43 7.86 -8.90 10.88
CA TRP A 43 8.17 -9.05 12.30
C TRP A 43 7.31 -8.05 13.06
N ASP A 44 6.34 -8.54 13.83
CA ASP A 44 5.39 -7.70 14.56
C ASP A 44 6.11 -6.67 15.43
N GLY A 45 5.72 -5.41 15.27
CA GLY A 45 6.26 -4.31 16.03
C GLY A 45 7.52 -3.66 15.48
N ALA A 46 8.09 -4.19 14.38
CA ALA A 46 9.28 -3.59 13.77
C ALA A 46 8.97 -2.17 13.26
N PRO A 47 9.88 -1.21 13.44
CA PRO A 47 9.71 0.13 12.88
C PRO A 47 9.92 0.11 11.36
N ALA A 48 9.52 1.18 10.69
CA ALA A 48 9.86 1.35 9.27
C ALA A 48 11.37 1.38 9.09
N SER A 49 11.86 0.95 7.93
CA SER A 49 13.29 0.98 7.63
C SER A 49 13.81 2.42 7.60
N ASP A 50 15.12 2.60 7.83
CA ASP A 50 15.74 3.92 7.84
C ASP A 50 15.51 4.65 6.52
N GLY A 51 15.63 3.95 5.39
CA GLY A 51 15.38 4.55 4.08
C GLY A 51 13.95 5.05 3.92
N ALA A 52 12.97 4.27 4.39
CA ALA A 52 11.57 4.70 4.35
C ALA A 52 11.34 5.92 5.23
N LEU A 53 11.91 5.95 6.44
CA LEU A 53 11.81 7.09 7.34
C LEU A 53 12.39 8.37 6.73
N LEU A 54 13.59 8.27 6.14
CA LEU A 54 14.27 9.41 5.54
C LEU A 54 13.51 9.98 4.33
N VAL A 55 13.06 9.10 3.44
CA VAL A 55 12.27 9.51 2.27
C VAL A 55 10.94 10.10 2.70
N GLY A 56 10.32 9.54 3.72
CA GLY A 56 9.11 10.10 4.32
C GLY A 56 9.32 11.54 4.77
N MET A 57 10.41 11.80 5.48
CA MET A 57 10.76 13.16 5.92
C MET A 57 10.95 14.12 4.74
N GLU A 58 11.61 13.68 3.67
CA GLU A 58 11.81 14.48 2.46
C GLU A 58 10.49 14.86 1.79
N ARG A 59 9.47 14.03 1.91
CA ARG A 59 8.17 14.19 1.25
C ARG A 59 7.08 14.74 2.17
N ASN A 60 7.44 15.12 3.38
CA ASN A 60 6.49 15.55 4.42
C ASN A 60 5.44 14.48 4.74
N VAL A 61 5.89 13.23 4.79
CA VAL A 61 5.08 12.08 5.17
C VAL A 61 5.72 11.46 6.41
N ASP A 62 4.99 11.46 7.52
CA ASP A 62 5.49 10.92 8.78
C ASP A 62 5.26 9.41 8.85
N ILE A 63 6.36 8.65 8.89
CA ILE A 63 6.34 7.20 9.00
C ILE A 63 6.89 6.74 10.37
N SER A 64 7.24 7.69 11.24
CA SER A 64 7.93 7.41 12.51
C SER A 64 7.12 6.55 13.48
N SER A 65 5.80 6.60 13.41
CA SER A 65 4.92 5.81 14.29
C SER A 65 4.59 4.44 13.73
N HIS A 66 5.03 4.13 12.51
CA HIS A 66 4.74 2.85 11.88
C HIS A 66 5.29 1.66 12.69
N ARG A 67 4.46 0.63 12.82
CA ARG A 67 4.87 -0.66 13.37
C ARG A 67 4.40 -1.76 12.44
N ALA A 68 5.33 -2.61 12.01
CA ALA A 68 5.02 -3.71 11.11
C ALA A 68 4.08 -4.70 11.76
N GLN A 69 3.24 -5.31 10.95
CA GLN A 69 2.36 -6.39 11.40
C GLN A 69 2.33 -7.51 10.39
N MET A 70 2.27 -8.73 10.89
CA MET A 70 2.14 -9.93 10.06
C MET A 70 0.76 -9.97 9.43
N LEU A 71 0.71 -10.27 8.14
CA LEU A 71 -0.56 -10.48 7.45
C LEU A 71 -1.30 -11.66 8.07
N ALA A 72 -2.53 -11.43 8.50
CA ALA A 72 -3.36 -12.43 9.17
C ALA A 72 -4.73 -12.49 8.51
N PRO A 73 -5.46 -13.63 8.67
CA PRO A 73 -6.80 -13.77 8.08
C PRO A 73 -7.77 -12.66 8.46
N ASP A 74 -7.71 -12.15 9.68
CA ASP A 74 -8.59 -11.07 10.14
C ASP A 74 -8.35 -9.78 9.36
N ALA A 75 -7.10 -9.44 9.06
CA ALA A 75 -6.78 -8.25 8.29
C ALA A 75 -7.33 -8.36 6.86
N VAL A 76 -7.22 -9.53 6.25
CA VAL A 76 -7.78 -9.81 4.92
C VAL A 76 -9.30 -9.71 4.95
N ARG A 77 -9.93 -10.30 5.96
CA ARG A 77 -11.38 -10.29 6.10
C ARG A 77 -11.95 -8.88 6.26
N ASN A 78 -11.27 -8.04 7.02
CA ASN A 78 -11.73 -6.70 7.35
C ASN A 78 -11.44 -5.66 6.25
N ALA A 79 -10.66 -5.99 5.25
CA ALA A 79 -10.34 -5.07 4.16
C ALA A 79 -11.35 -5.15 3.02
N ASP A 80 -11.73 -4.02 2.49
CA ASP A 80 -12.60 -3.93 1.31
C ASP A 80 -11.79 -4.05 0.02
N LEU A 81 -10.55 -3.56 0.05
CA LEU A 81 -9.62 -3.59 -1.07
C LEU A 81 -8.23 -3.91 -0.55
N ILE A 82 -7.55 -4.87 -1.17
CA ILE A 82 -6.21 -5.29 -0.76
C ILE A 82 -5.26 -5.13 -1.95
N LEU A 83 -4.18 -4.38 -1.74
CA LEU A 83 -3.24 -4.03 -2.80
C LEU A 83 -1.85 -4.59 -2.49
N ALA A 84 -1.40 -5.50 -3.34
CA ALA A 84 -0.14 -6.22 -3.18
C ALA A 84 0.98 -5.58 -3.99
N MET A 85 2.19 -5.63 -3.46
CA MET A 85 3.38 -5.06 -4.10
C MET A 85 4.04 -6.01 -5.09
N ALA A 86 3.75 -7.31 -5.03
CA ALA A 86 4.27 -8.32 -5.95
C ALA A 86 3.33 -9.52 -6.00
N GLN A 87 3.51 -10.36 -7.03
CA GLN A 87 2.64 -11.51 -7.27
C GLN A 87 2.61 -12.49 -6.08
N HIS A 88 3.75 -12.76 -5.45
CA HIS A 88 3.79 -13.69 -4.32
C HIS A 88 3.02 -13.17 -3.10
N HIS A 89 2.92 -11.85 -2.93
CA HIS A 89 2.07 -11.26 -1.89
C HIS A 89 0.59 -11.47 -2.22
N LEU A 90 0.22 -11.27 -3.47
CA LEU A 90 -1.15 -11.49 -3.95
C LEU A 90 -1.57 -12.94 -3.75
N ASP A 91 -0.70 -13.89 -4.10
CA ASP A 91 -0.96 -15.32 -3.93
C ASP A 91 -1.25 -15.64 -2.45
N ARG A 92 -0.48 -15.07 -1.53
CA ARG A 92 -0.68 -15.26 -0.10
C ARG A 92 -2.00 -14.66 0.39
N ILE A 93 -2.34 -13.47 -0.09
CA ILE A 93 -3.61 -12.81 0.24
C ILE A 93 -4.78 -13.67 -0.22
N GLU A 94 -4.72 -14.20 -1.43
CA GLU A 94 -5.77 -15.07 -1.98
C GLU A 94 -5.90 -16.35 -1.18
N ALA A 95 -4.78 -16.94 -0.74
CA ALA A 95 -4.79 -18.12 0.12
C ALA A 95 -5.45 -17.84 1.48
N LEU A 96 -5.45 -16.59 1.93
CA LEU A 96 -6.09 -16.18 3.19
C LEU A 96 -7.54 -15.68 2.98
N GLY A 97 -8.11 -15.86 1.80
CA GLY A 97 -9.52 -15.54 1.52
C GLY A 97 -9.77 -14.22 0.81
N GLY A 98 -8.73 -13.58 0.26
CA GLY A 98 -8.84 -12.27 -0.38
C GLY A 98 -9.25 -12.28 -1.86
N VAL A 99 -9.58 -13.43 -2.43
CA VAL A 99 -9.97 -13.52 -3.85
C VAL A 99 -11.15 -12.58 -4.16
N GLY A 100 -11.03 -11.84 -5.26
CA GLY A 100 -12.05 -10.90 -5.71
C GLY A 100 -11.93 -9.49 -5.12
N ARG A 101 -11.13 -9.33 -4.08
CA ARG A 101 -10.89 -8.02 -3.42
C ARG A 101 -9.41 -7.64 -3.42
N ALA A 102 -8.56 -8.50 -3.94
CA ALA A 102 -7.10 -8.31 -3.94
C ALA A 102 -6.57 -8.19 -5.35
N PHE A 103 -5.63 -7.28 -5.53
CA PHE A 103 -5.00 -6.97 -6.82
C PHE A 103 -3.55 -6.58 -6.60
N LEU A 104 -2.71 -6.70 -7.62
CA LEU A 104 -1.46 -5.95 -7.63
C LEU A 104 -1.79 -4.46 -7.64
N LEU A 105 -1.01 -3.66 -6.93
CA LEU A 105 -1.21 -2.21 -6.86
C LEU A 105 -1.29 -1.58 -8.26
N THR A 106 -0.34 -1.90 -9.12
CA THR A 106 -0.26 -1.36 -10.48
C THR A 106 -1.41 -1.85 -11.37
N ASP A 107 -1.86 -3.08 -11.18
CA ASP A 107 -2.99 -3.65 -11.90
C ASP A 107 -4.27 -2.88 -11.60
N PHE A 108 -4.58 -2.69 -10.32
CA PHE A 108 -5.74 -1.92 -9.90
C PHE A 108 -5.64 -0.46 -10.35
N ALA A 109 -4.48 0.16 -10.16
CA ALA A 109 -4.26 1.56 -10.53
C ALA A 109 -4.42 1.82 -12.03
N SER A 110 -4.07 0.84 -12.87
CA SER A 110 -4.10 0.96 -14.33
C SER A 110 -5.35 0.36 -14.98
N HIS A 111 -6.32 -0.09 -14.22
CA HIS A 111 -7.51 -0.81 -14.71
C HIS A 111 -7.13 -2.05 -15.54
N GLY A 112 -6.11 -2.77 -15.14
CA GLY A 112 -5.64 -3.98 -15.81
C GLY A 112 -4.68 -3.76 -16.99
N ALA A 113 -4.32 -2.50 -17.27
CA ALA A 113 -3.45 -2.19 -18.41
C ALA A 113 -1.97 -2.52 -18.15
N ALA A 114 -1.55 -2.51 -16.88
CA ALA A 114 -0.17 -2.81 -16.50
C ALA A 114 -0.16 -3.53 -15.14
N ALA A 115 0.19 -4.81 -15.15
CA ALA A 115 0.28 -5.62 -13.94
C ALA A 115 1.74 -5.99 -13.70
N ARG A 116 2.38 -5.28 -12.77
CA ARG A 116 3.79 -5.53 -12.41
C ARG A 116 4.02 -5.31 -10.91
N GLY A 117 5.11 -5.87 -10.40
CA GLY A 117 5.50 -5.64 -9.02
C GLY A 117 6.12 -4.26 -8.81
N ILE A 118 6.15 -3.83 -7.56
CA ILE A 118 6.91 -2.66 -7.10
C ILE A 118 8.27 -3.18 -6.60
N ASN A 119 9.35 -2.60 -7.10
CA ASN A 119 10.70 -3.00 -6.67
C ASN A 119 10.88 -2.84 -5.17
N ASP A 120 11.53 -3.83 -4.55
CA ASP A 120 11.84 -3.79 -3.13
C ASP A 120 13.13 -2.99 -2.90
N PRO A 121 13.07 -1.83 -2.21
CA PRO A 121 14.25 -1.01 -1.99
C PRO A 121 15.14 -1.50 -0.84
N ILE A 122 14.72 -2.53 -0.12
CA ILE A 122 15.43 -2.97 1.09
C ILE A 122 16.90 -3.32 0.78
N GLY A 123 17.81 -2.82 1.60
CA GLY A 123 19.24 -2.99 1.37
C GLY A 123 19.83 -2.06 0.32
N GLY A 124 18.99 -1.27 -0.37
CA GLY A 124 19.43 -0.32 -1.37
C GLY A 124 19.80 1.04 -0.78
N GLU A 125 20.43 1.87 -1.61
CA GLU A 125 20.77 3.24 -1.25
C GLU A 125 19.52 4.12 -1.21
N LEU A 126 19.67 5.33 -0.67
CA LEU A 126 18.56 6.27 -0.50
C LEU A 126 17.87 6.61 -1.83
N ASP A 127 18.61 6.69 -2.92
CA ASP A 127 18.05 6.96 -4.26
C ASP A 127 17.07 5.87 -4.71
N VAL A 128 17.33 4.61 -4.35
CA VAL A 128 16.42 3.51 -4.65
C VAL A 128 15.11 3.66 -3.88
N TYR A 129 15.19 4.08 -2.63
CA TYR A 129 14.00 4.41 -1.82
C TYR A 129 13.22 5.59 -2.39
N ARG A 130 13.93 6.61 -2.88
CA ARG A 130 13.29 7.77 -3.52
C ARG A 130 12.51 7.36 -4.77
N ASP A 131 13.12 6.52 -5.62
CA ASP A 131 12.46 6.02 -6.83
C ASP A 131 11.22 5.19 -6.49
N THR A 132 11.32 4.35 -5.48
CA THR A 132 10.18 3.55 -5.00
C THR A 132 9.07 4.46 -4.46
N ALA A 133 9.42 5.48 -3.69
CA ALA A 133 8.44 6.44 -3.16
C ALA A 133 7.74 7.22 -4.28
N ASP A 134 8.47 7.63 -5.31
CA ASP A 134 7.89 8.30 -6.48
C ASP A 134 6.88 7.40 -7.18
N GLU A 135 7.24 6.13 -7.39
CA GLU A 135 6.37 5.15 -8.01
C GLU A 135 5.12 4.90 -7.16
N LEU A 136 5.29 4.72 -5.85
CA LEU A 136 4.17 4.51 -4.95
C LEU A 136 3.24 5.72 -4.91
N ASP A 137 3.79 6.93 -4.89
CA ASP A 137 2.97 8.15 -4.90
C ASP A 137 2.08 8.20 -6.15
N LEU A 138 2.65 7.93 -7.31
CA LEU A 138 1.91 7.90 -8.57
C LEU A 138 0.81 6.83 -8.55
N GLU A 139 1.17 5.61 -8.19
CA GLU A 139 0.24 4.48 -8.24
C GLU A 139 -0.86 4.59 -7.18
N VAL A 140 -0.54 5.04 -5.98
CA VAL A 140 -1.54 5.26 -4.91
C VAL A 140 -2.54 6.34 -5.34
N ARG A 141 -2.07 7.44 -5.94
CA ARG A 141 -2.97 8.49 -6.43
C ARG A 141 -3.90 7.97 -7.52
N ARG A 142 -3.40 7.12 -8.41
CA ARG A 142 -4.23 6.46 -9.44
C ARG A 142 -5.29 5.55 -8.83
N VAL A 143 -4.95 4.85 -7.75
CA VAL A 143 -5.93 4.04 -7.00
C VAL A 143 -7.08 4.91 -6.52
N PHE A 144 -6.78 6.05 -5.91
CA PHE A 144 -7.81 6.96 -5.43
C PHE A 144 -8.61 7.60 -6.57
N ASP A 145 -7.99 7.87 -7.70
CA ASP A 145 -8.68 8.35 -8.91
C ASP A 145 -9.70 7.31 -9.38
N ARG A 146 -9.32 6.04 -9.41
CA ARG A 146 -10.22 4.95 -9.78
C ARG A 146 -11.38 4.82 -8.79
N ILE A 147 -11.10 4.84 -7.51
CA ILE A 147 -12.14 4.77 -6.46
C ILE A 147 -13.13 5.92 -6.63
N ALA A 148 -12.64 7.14 -6.84
CA ALA A 148 -13.49 8.31 -7.06
C ALA A 148 -14.38 8.15 -8.30
N ALA A 149 -13.81 7.64 -9.40
CA ALA A 149 -14.56 7.41 -10.64
C ALA A 149 -15.64 6.35 -10.45
N GLU A 150 -15.34 5.24 -9.77
CA GLU A 150 -16.30 4.18 -9.49
C GLU A 150 -17.43 4.66 -8.57
N ARG A 151 -17.12 5.47 -7.56
CA ARG A 151 -18.13 6.06 -6.67
C ARG A 151 -19.05 7.01 -7.42
N SER A 152 -18.50 7.83 -8.32
CA SER A 152 -19.31 8.72 -9.16
C SER A 152 -20.25 7.94 -10.07
N SER A 153 -19.78 6.84 -10.66
CA SER A 153 -20.60 5.96 -11.51
C SER A 153 -21.68 5.23 -10.71
N GLY A 154 -21.37 4.84 -9.46
CA GLY A 154 -22.30 4.15 -8.57
C GLY A 154 -23.35 5.07 -7.94
N ALA A 155 -23.16 6.37 -8.00
CA ALA A 155 -24.08 7.36 -7.40
C ALA A 155 -25.34 7.59 -8.25
N THR A 156 -25.40 7.01 -9.42
CA THR A 156 -26.56 7.04 -10.30
C THR A 156 -27.42 5.79 -10.05
#